data_3b6b45f6597b59c725d1e6fb8b3632dc
#
_entry.id   3b6b45f6597b59c725d1e6fb8b3632dc
#
_cell.length_a   1.000
_cell.length_b   1.000
_cell.length_c   1.000
_cell.angle_alpha   90.00
_cell.angle_beta   90.00
_cell.angle_gamma   90.00
#
_symmetry.space_group_name_H-M   'P 1'
#
loop_
_entity.id
_entity.type
_entity.pdbx_description
1 polymer ?
#
loop_
_entity_poly.entity_id
_entity_poly.type
_entity_poly.pdbx_seq_one_letter_code
_entity_poly.pdbx_strand_id
1 'polypeptide(L)'
;MKKTLSLAFLFLIEISAFAAKKQQIPEWFLNLESVFPAEHFITKEGIGKTQDEARLNALSEISFFFDTRVNSIKEAHYNALETEDANGKSFKTQKELQTSTRLNSNVHLNSVEFEKPWKDKKKKEWHCLCYIKRENLWNQYDTELSLSKDDFLNFLKKAESCEEPFAKMTLLETALEKGIIFLDKLSYAEFLSEKLTNEKYNATLQKLSKVPGFIYDVKSQNPVYIEVTEDQGKAVYSAVLKAMTDSGFQVTSEKKNAGFTAKVNVNLENYLDDEIYVYSPSVQIDFSGKNGSLYVYSKNFDKIKVYTENLGKKKCITAIVNEINTTLEKNFTNERKVIIK
;
A
#
# COMPACT_ATOMS: atom_id res chain seq x y z
N MET A 1 -71.88 -66.30 -46.67
CA MET A 1 -70.95 -65.28 -47.21
C MET A 1 -70.87 -64.20 -46.18
N LYS A 2 -69.73 -64.03 -45.52
CA LYS A 2 -69.15 -62.79 -45.03
C LYS A 2 -67.80 -63.19 -44.37
N LYS A 3 -66.75 -62.75 -45.01
CA LYS A 3 -65.37 -62.92 -44.53
C LYS A 3 -65.07 -61.94 -43.39
N THR A 4 -64.68 -62.39 -42.25
CA THR A 4 -64.13 -61.55 -41.17
C THR A 4 -62.61 -61.57 -41.24
N LEU A 5 -62.08 -60.41 -41.57
CA LEU A 5 -60.63 -60.13 -41.63
C LEU A 5 -60.12 -59.86 -40.20
N SER A 6 -59.26 -60.73 -39.67
CA SER A 6 -58.62 -60.57 -38.36
C SER A 6 -57.38 -59.72 -38.55
N LEU A 7 -57.44 -58.50 -38.07
CA LEU A 7 -56.31 -57.58 -38.06
C LEU A 7 -55.42 -57.84 -36.81
N ALA A 8 -54.32 -58.52 -37.01
CA ALA A 8 -53.30 -58.66 -35.98
C ALA A 8 -52.50 -57.36 -35.83
N PHE A 9 -52.75 -56.66 -34.73
CA PHE A 9 -52.00 -55.45 -34.35
C PHE A 9 -50.66 -55.91 -33.74
N LEU A 10 -49.59 -55.81 -34.52
CA LEU A 10 -48.22 -56.01 -34.04
C LEU A 10 -47.79 -54.79 -33.27
N PHE A 11 -47.80 -54.83 -31.93
CA PHE A 11 -47.19 -53.80 -31.08
C PHE A 11 -45.68 -53.97 -31.13
N LEU A 12 -45.01 -53.18 -31.97
CA LEU A 12 -43.57 -52.96 -31.94
C LEU A 12 -43.28 -52.12 -30.72
N ILE A 13 -42.86 -52.76 -29.63
CA ILE A 13 -42.25 -52.09 -28.48
C ILE A 13 -40.84 -51.71 -28.92
N GLU A 14 -40.71 -50.45 -29.37
CA GLU A 14 -39.37 -49.82 -29.42
C GLU A 14 -38.82 -49.68 -28.01
N ILE A 15 -38.05 -50.64 -27.59
CA ILE A 15 -37.14 -50.50 -26.44
C ILE A 15 -36.05 -49.55 -26.89
N SER A 16 -36.33 -48.23 -26.77
CA SER A 16 -35.26 -47.24 -26.78
C SER A 16 -34.33 -47.51 -25.61
N ALA A 17 -33.29 -48.26 -25.89
CA ALA A 17 -32.18 -48.44 -24.98
C ALA A 17 -31.59 -47.04 -24.69
N PHE A 18 -32.04 -46.41 -23.62
CA PHE A 18 -31.33 -45.31 -23.01
C PHE A 18 -29.99 -45.91 -22.56
N ALA A 19 -29.06 -45.99 -23.47
CA ALA A 19 -27.65 -46.18 -23.11
C ALA A 19 -27.28 -45.02 -22.23
N ALA A 20 -27.31 -45.21 -20.93
CA ALA A 20 -26.76 -44.25 -19.98
C ALA A 20 -25.34 -43.95 -20.45
N LYS A 21 -25.12 -42.83 -21.13
CA LYS A 21 -23.78 -42.39 -21.52
C LYS A 21 -22.91 -42.48 -20.28
N LYS A 22 -22.00 -43.47 -20.28
CA LYS A 22 -21.01 -43.60 -19.23
C LYS A 22 -20.36 -42.24 -19.09
N GLN A 23 -20.58 -41.57 -17.96
CA GLN A 23 -20.03 -40.25 -17.73
C GLN A 23 -18.51 -40.34 -17.90
N GLN A 24 -18.00 -39.80 -18.98
CA GLN A 24 -16.60 -39.88 -19.34
C GLN A 24 -15.82 -39.01 -18.33
N ILE A 25 -14.75 -39.56 -17.78
CA ILE A 25 -13.86 -38.80 -16.89
C ILE A 25 -13.26 -37.66 -17.71
N PRO A 26 -13.32 -36.40 -17.25
CA PRO A 26 -12.78 -35.27 -18.00
C PRO A 26 -11.26 -35.42 -18.18
N GLU A 27 -10.75 -34.93 -19.31
CA GLU A 27 -9.33 -34.99 -19.60
C GLU A 27 -8.50 -34.17 -18.59
N TRP A 28 -9.02 -33.01 -18.16
CA TRP A 28 -8.38 -32.18 -17.14
C TRP A 28 -8.22 -32.89 -15.79
N PHE A 29 -9.10 -33.84 -15.47
CA PHE A 29 -9.00 -34.62 -14.24
C PHE A 29 -7.94 -35.73 -14.35
N LEU A 30 -7.70 -36.27 -15.57
CA LEU A 30 -6.70 -37.29 -15.82
C LEU A 30 -5.31 -36.71 -16.03
N ASN A 31 -5.20 -35.60 -16.72
CA ASN A 31 -3.92 -34.98 -17.07
C ASN A 31 -4.09 -33.45 -17.18
N LEU A 32 -4.05 -32.78 -16.02
CA LEU A 32 -4.27 -31.33 -15.92
C LEU A 32 -3.27 -30.55 -16.76
N GLU A 33 -1.99 -30.89 -16.67
CA GLU A 33 -0.91 -30.16 -17.33
C GLU A 33 -0.99 -30.21 -18.86
N SER A 34 -1.51 -31.29 -19.43
CA SER A 34 -1.71 -31.41 -20.87
C SER A 34 -2.82 -30.50 -21.40
N VAL A 35 -3.88 -30.27 -20.58
CA VAL A 35 -5.03 -29.44 -20.96
C VAL A 35 -4.83 -27.97 -20.56
N PHE A 36 -4.22 -27.75 -19.40
CA PHE A 36 -3.98 -26.44 -18.80
C PHE A 36 -2.52 -26.29 -18.37
N PRO A 37 -1.58 -26.12 -19.31
CA PRO A 37 -0.16 -25.91 -18.97
C PRO A 37 0.01 -24.74 -18.01
N ALA A 38 0.78 -24.91 -16.93
CA ALA A 38 0.99 -23.91 -15.90
C ALA A 38 1.64 -22.62 -16.41
N GLU A 39 2.36 -22.69 -17.54
CA GLU A 39 2.89 -21.52 -18.23
C GLU A 39 1.79 -20.56 -18.72
N HIS A 40 0.65 -21.09 -19.16
CA HIS A 40 -0.44 -20.31 -19.75
C HIS A 40 -1.64 -20.13 -18.81
N PHE A 41 -1.76 -21.00 -17.81
CA PHE A 41 -2.93 -21.04 -16.95
C PHE A 41 -2.56 -21.04 -15.47
N ILE A 42 -3.45 -20.46 -14.66
CA ILE A 42 -3.52 -20.68 -13.22
C ILE A 42 -4.78 -21.51 -12.99
N THR A 43 -4.64 -22.68 -12.39
CA THR A 43 -5.74 -23.62 -12.20
C THR A 43 -5.91 -23.99 -10.73
N LYS A 44 -7.15 -24.16 -10.30
CA LYS A 44 -7.51 -24.75 -9.01
C LYS A 44 -8.74 -25.62 -9.15
N GLU A 45 -8.72 -26.73 -8.39
CA GLU A 45 -9.84 -27.65 -8.28
C GLU A 45 -10.56 -27.42 -6.96
N GLY A 46 -11.89 -27.42 -7.00
CA GLY A 46 -12.73 -27.45 -5.83
C GLY A 46 -13.54 -28.75 -5.78
N ILE A 47 -13.70 -29.30 -4.59
CA ILE A 47 -14.46 -30.52 -4.32
C ILE A 47 -15.62 -30.17 -3.41
N GLY A 48 -16.81 -30.76 -3.67
CA GLY A 48 -17.99 -30.52 -2.84
C GLY A 48 -19.05 -31.61 -2.97
N LYS A 49 -20.03 -31.62 -2.10
CA LYS A 49 -21.17 -32.53 -2.14
C LYS A 49 -22.16 -32.15 -3.24
N THR A 50 -22.17 -30.89 -3.65
CA THR A 50 -22.97 -30.34 -4.74
C THR A 50 -22.08 -29.65 -5.78
N GLN A 51 -22.60 -29.38 -6.98
CA GLN A 51 -21.87 -28.64 -8.00
C GLN A 51 -21.52 -27.23 -7.55
N ASP A 52 -22.43 -26.57 -6.88
CA ASP A 52 -22.26 -25.18 -6.42
C ASP A 52 -21.18 -25.10 -5.32
N GLU A 53 -21.18 -26.07 -4.39
CA GLU A 53 -20.16 -26.18 -3.36
C GLU A 53 -18.76 -26.42 -3.98
N ALA A 54 -18.64 -27.33 -4.94
CA ALA A 54 -17.38 -27.58 -5.64
C ALA A 54 -16.90 -26.31 -6.40
N ARG A 55 -17.82 -25.58 -7.04
CA ARG A 55 -17.50 -24.34 -7.74
C ARG A 55 -17.04 -23.23 -6.79
N LEU A 56 -17.72 -23.05 -5.65
CA LEU A 56 -17.35 -22.07 -4.65
C LEU A 56 -15.98 -22.39 -4.03
N ASN A 57 -15.72 -23.68 -3.75
CA ASN A 57 -14.44 -24.12 -3.23
C ASN A 57 -13.31 -23.90 -4.25
N ALA A 58 -13.52 -24.19 -5.54
CA ALA A 58 -12.54 -23.89 -6.58
C ALA A 58 -12.22 -22.39 -6.66
N LEU A 59 -13.26 -21.54 -6.59
CA LEU A 59 -13.10 -20.09 -6.61
C LEU A 59 -12.33 -19.58 -5.37
N SER A 60 -12.61 -20.14 -4.20
CA SER A 60 -11.90 -19.81 -2.96
C SER A 60 -10.42 -20.20 -3.04
N GLU A 61 -10.13 -21.39 -3.54
CA GLU A 61 -8.78 -21.90 -3.69
C GLU A 61 -7.93 -21.07 -4.68
N ILE A 62 -8.50 -20.68 -5.82
CA ILE A 62 -7.77 -19.86 -6.81
C ILE A 62 -7.51 -18.45 -6.27
N SER A 63 -8.49 -17.86 -5.56
CA SER A 63 -8.35 -16.55 -4.93
C SER A 63 -7.25 -16.58 -3.87
N PHE A 64 -7.30 -17.52 -2.95
CA PHE A 64 -6.30 -17.66 -1.89
C PHE A 64 -4.89 -17.87 -2.45
N PHE A 65 -4.75 -18.74 -3.45
CA PHE A 65 -3.48 -18.98 -4.11
C PHE A 65 -2.92 -17.72 -4.78
N PHE A 66 -3.78 -16.99 -5.49
CA PHE A 66 -3.42 -15.76 -6.18
C PHE A 66 -2.93 -14.70 -5.19
N ASP A 67 -3.72 -14.43 -4.16
CA ASP A 67 -3.40 -13.42 -3.14
C ASP A 67 -2.11 -13.76 -2.39
N THR A 68 -1.92 -15.03 -2.03
CA THR A 68 -0.72 -15.48 -1.33
C THR A 68 0.55 -15.25 -2.17
N ARG A 69 0.50 -15.59 -3.46
CA ARG A 69 1.65 -15.43 -4.37
C ARG A 69 1.97 -13.96 -4.64
N VAL A 70 0.95 -13.16 -4.91
CA VAL A 70 1.12 -11.72 -5.13
C VAL A 70 1.69 -11.03 -3.89
N ASN A 71 1.18 -11.37 -2.69
CA ASN A 71 1.70 -10.79 -1.45
C ASN A 71 3.15 -11.16 -1.20
N SER A 72 3.60 -12.38 -1.50
CA SER A 72 5.02 -12.75 -1.42
C SER A 72 5.91 -11.92 -2.34
N ILE A 73 5.46 -11.64 -3.56
CA ILE A 73 6.18 -10.80 -4.51
C ILE A 73 6.24 -9.35 -4.00
N LYS A 74 5.12 -8.81 -3.51
CA LYS A 74 5.08 -7.47 -2.90
C LYS A 74 6.07 -7.32 -1.75
N GLU A 75 6.07 -8.27 -0.83
CA GLU A 75 7.01 -8.27 0.31
C GLU A 75 8.47 -8.28 -0.15
N ALA A 76 8.80 -9.08 -1.18
CA ALA A 76 10.15 -9.11 -1.73
C ALA A 76 10.57 -7.75 -2.32
N HIS A 77 9.68 -7.10 -3.05
CA HIS A 77 9.94 -5.75 -3.59
C HIS A 77 10.08 -4.69 -2.50
N TYR A 78 9.22 -4.72 -1.48
CA TYR A 78 9.32 -3.77 -0.37
C TYR A 78 10.63 -3.95 0.42
N ASN A 79 11.02 -5.20 0.68
CA ASN A 79 12.28 -5.49 1.36
C ASN A 79 13.49 -5.04 0.52
N ALA A 80 13.43 -5.14 -0.81
CA ALA A 80 14.47 -4.63 -1.69
C ALA A 80 14.59 -3.10 -1.62
N LEU A 81 13.47 -2.38 -1.55
CA LEU A 81 13.48 -0.92 -1.36
C LEU A 81 14.08 -0.52 0.01
N GLU A 82 13.81 -1.30 1.07
CA GLU A 82 14.38 -1.05 2.40
C GLU A 82 15.88 -1.32 2.46
N THR A 83 16.37 -2.36 1.79
CA THR A 83 17.79 -2.77 1.80
C THR A 83 18.69 -1.90 0.93
N GLU A 84 18.15 -1.29 -0.12
CA GLU A 84 18.91 -0.37 -0.97
C GLU A 84 19.19 0.99 -0.31
N ASP A 85 18.45 1.33 0.78
CA ASP A 85 18.75 2.47 1.63
C ASP A 85 19.79 2.09 2.72
N ALA A 86 20.96 1.62 2.29
CA ALA A 86 22.02 1.03 3.12
C ALA A 86 22.68 1.98 4.13
N ASN A 87 22.14 3.17 4.38
CA ASN A 87 22.60 4.10 5.42
C ASN A 87 21.84 3.97 6.75
N GLY A 88 21.08 2.90 6.95
CA GLY A 88 20.65 2.45 8.28
C GLY A 88 19.48 3.20 8.92
N LYS A 89 18.72 3.99 8.17
CA LYS A 89 17.47 4.60 8.65
C LYS A 89 16.29 4.08 7.87
N SER A 90 15.58 3.12 8.47
CA SER A 90 14.31 2.61 7.91
C SER A 90 13.30 3.74 7.73
N PHE A 91 12.76 3.91 6.54
CA PHE A 91 11.60 4.75 6.30
C PHE A 91 10.38 4.16 7.01
N LYS A 92 10.02 4.68 8.17
CA LYS A 92 8.76 4.33 8.87
C LYS A 92 7.52 4.54 8.00
N THR A 93 7.61 5.45 7.03
CA THR A 93 6.57 5.77 6.05
C THR A 93 6.14 4.58 5.19
N GLN A 94 7.02 3.61 4.94
CA GLN A 94 6.69 2.42 4.14
C GLN A 94 5.73 1.47 4.87
N LYS A 95 5.89 1.29 6.18
CA LYS A 95 5.02 0.42 6.97
C LYS A 95 3.59 0.96 7.11
N GLU A 96 3.43 2.28 7.17
CA GLU A 96 2.10 2.93 7.20
C GLU A 96 1.41 2.88 5.83
N LEU A 97 2.16 2.99 4.72
CA LEU A 97 1.65 2.82 3.35
C LEU A 97 1.26 1.37 3.04
N GLN A 98 2.00 0.37 3.52
CA GLN A 98 1.63 -1.04 3.41
C GLN A 98 0.25 -1.35 4.04
N THR A 99 -0.11 -0.65 5.12
CA THR A 99 -1.40 -0.86 5.81
C THR A 99 -2.57 -0.20 5.08
N SER A 100 -2.33 0.85 4.29
CA SER A 100 -3.38 1.58 3.56
C SER A 100 -3.68 1.01 2.17
N THR A 101 -2.77 0.25 1.58
CA THR A 101 -2.88 -0.30 0.22
C THR A 101 -3.48 -1.71 0.18
N ARG A 102 -4.39 -2.07 1.08
CA ARG A 102 -5.30 -3.21 0.84
C ARG A 102 -6.28 -2.84 -0.27
N LEU A 103 -5.75 -2.52 -1.44
CA LEU A 103 -6.54 -2.32 -2.66
C LEU A 103 -7.11 -3.67 -3.08
N ASN A 104 -8.41 -3.68 -3.22
CA ASN A 104 -9.29 -4.77 -3.59
C ASN A 104 -8.70 -5.72 -4.64
N SER A 105 -8.37 -6.91 -4.20
CA SER A 105 -7.93 -8.05 -5.01
C SER A 105 -9.03 -8.69 -5.87
N ASN A 106 -10.15 -8.00 -6.11
CA ASN A 106 -11.31 -8.61 -6.77
C ASN A 106 -11.25 -8.61 -8.31
N VAL A 107 -10.27 -7.94 -8.93
CA VAL A 107 -10.19 -7.88 -10.42
C VAL A 107 -9.92 -9.24 -11.03
N HIS A 108 -9.09 -10.05 -10.39
CA HIS A 108 -8.76 -11.39 -10.89
C HIS A 108 -9.94 -12.37 -10.85
N LEU A 109 -10.89 -12.19 -9.91
CA LEU A 109 -12.06 -13.06 -9.79
C LEU A 109 -13.00 -12.94 -11.00
N ASN A 110 -13.07 -11.78 -11.64
CA ASN A 110 -13.87 -11.57 -12.85
C ASN A 110 -13.30 -12.29 -14.08
N SER A 111 -12.04 -12.71 -14.03
CA SER A 111 -11.35 -13.41 -15.12
C SER A 111 -11.30 -14.92 -14.90
N VAL A 112 -11.96 -15.44 -13.86
CA VAL A 112 -12.02 -16.88 -13.58
C VAL A 112 -13.03 -17.54 -14.50
N GLU A 113 -12.57 -18.50 -15.27
CA GLU A 113 -13.37 -19.38 -16.08
C GLU A 113 -13.51 -20.75 -15.39
N PHE A 114 -14.53 -21.51 -15.73
CA PHE A 114 -14.81 -22.80 -15.14
C PHE A 114 -14.96 -23.87 -16.21
N GLU A 115 -14.38 -25.03 -15.95
CA GLU A 115 -14.71 -26.24 -16.66
C GLU A 115 -16.05 -26.81 -16.20
N LYS A 116 -16.64 -27.69 -17.05
CA LYS A 116 -17.87 -28.38 -16.69
C LYS A 116 -17.65 -29.27 -15.46
N PRO A 117 -18.43 -29.09 -14.37
CA PRO A 117 -18.28 -29.90 -13.19
C PRO A 117 -18.49 -31.39 -13.47
N TRP A 118 -17.66 -32.22 -12.85
CA TRP A 118 -17.70 -33.66 -12.97
C TRP A 118 -18.02 -34.32 -11.65
N LYS A 119 -18.88 -35.39 -11.68
CA LYS A 119 -19.25 -36.14 -10.48
C LYS A 119 -18.47 -37.44 -10.40
N ASP A 120 -17.66 -37.61 -9.37
CA ASP A 120 -17.12 -38.92 -9.02
C ASP A 120 -18.21 -39.74 -8.31
N LYS A 121 -18.77 -40.72 -9.06
CA LYS A 121 -19.83 -41.59 -8.55
C LYS A 121 -19.37 -42.52 -7.46
N LYS A 122 -18.06 -42.88 -7.39
CA LYS A 122 -17.49 -43.75 -6.37
C LYS A 122 -17.37 -43.03 -5.04
N LYS A 123 -16.88 -41.80 -5.06
CA LYS A 123 -16.70 -40.95 -3.87
C LYS A 123 -17.95 -40.16 -3.52
N LYS A 124 -18.93 -40.08 -4.43
CA LYS A 124 -20.16 -39.28 -4.32
C LYS A 124 -19.87 -37.78 -4.18
N GLU A 125 -18.79 -37.32 -4.78
CA GLU A 125 -18.32 -35.93 -4.74
C GLU A 125 -18.39 -35.30 -6.12
N TRP A 126 -18.57 -33.97 -6.13
CA TRP A 126 -18.44 -33.15 -7.33
C TRP A 126 -17.08 -32.48 -7.36
N HIS A 127 -16.48 -32.46 -8.54
CA HIS A 127 -15.22 -31.80 -8.85
C HIS A 127 -15.48 -30.67 -9.83
N CYS A 128 -14.92 -29.49 -9.57
CA CYS A 128 -14.99 -28.34 -10.44
C CYS A 128 -13.59 -27.75 -10.61
N LEU A 129 -13.13 -27.65 -11.85
CA LEU A 129 -11.90 -26.94 -12.16
C LEU A 129 -12.24 -25.49 -12.50
N CYS A 130 -11.54 -24.54 -11.90
CA CYS A 130 -11.50 -23.17 -12.37
C CYS A 130 -10.09 -22.80 -12.88
N TYR A 131 -10.03 -21.84 -13.79
CA TYR A 131 -8.77 -21.41 -14.36
C TYR A 131 -8.79 -19.93 -14.74
N ILE A 132 -7.59 -19.34 -14.80
CA ILE A 132 -7.32 -18.00 -15.29
C ILE A 132 -6.30 -18.12 -16.44
N LYS A 133 -6.56 -17.47 -17.55
CA LYS A 133 -5.60 -17.31 -18.65
C LYS A 133 -4.61 -16.21 -18.31
N ARG A 134 -3.34 -16.56 -18.07
CA ARG A 134 -2.30 -15.65 -17.62
C ARG A 134 -2.14 -14.45 -18.55
N GLU A 135 -2.05 -14.66 -19.85
CA GLU A 135 -1.85 -13.61 -20.85
C GLU A 135 -3.01 -12.61 -20.89
N ASN A 136 -4.27 -13.11 -20.86
CA ASN A 136 -5.44 -12.24 -20.89
C ASN A 136 -5.51 -11.34 -19.66
N LEU A 137 -5.25 -11.89 -18.48
CA LEU A 137 -5.25 -11.12 -17.24
C LEU A 137 -4.04 -10.19 -17.18
N TRP A 138 -2.86 -10.62 -17.65
CA TRP A 138 -1.68 -9.77 -17.73
C TRP A 138 -1.93 -8.53 -18.58
N ASN A 139 -2.56 -8.67 -19.75
CA ASN A 139 -2.91 -7.56 -20.63
C ASN A 139 -3.86 -6.55 -19.97
N GLN A 140 -4.77 -7.01 -19.11
CA GLN A 140 -5.64 -6.12 -18.33
C GLN A 140 -4.84 -5.32 -17.31
N TYR A 141 -3.98 -5.99 -16.53
CA TYR A 141 -3.11 -5.32 -15.56
C TYR A 141 -2.09 -4.39 -16.22
N ASP A 142 -1.57 -4.73 -17.38
CA ASP A 142 -0.59 -3.94 -18.13
C ASP A 142 -1.09 -2.52 -18.43
N THR A 143 -2.37 -2.38 -18.76
CA THR A 143 -2.98 -1.06 -19.01
C THR A 143 -2.96 -0.18 -17.76
N GLU A 144 -3.40 -0.72 -16.62
CA GLU A 144 -3.39 0.00 -15.35
C GLU A 144 -1.99 0.26 -14.82
N LEU A 145 -1.08 -0.68 -15.04
CA LEU A 145 0.32 -0.60 -14.65
C LEU A 145 1.04 0.50 -15.44
N SER A 146 0.75 0.62 -16.73
CA SER A 146 1.29 1.68 -17.58
C SER A 146 0.89 3.07 -17.08
N LEU A 147 -0.38 3.26 -16.69
CA LEU A 147 -0.84 4.53 -16.10
C LEU A 147 -0.13 4.85 -14.79
N SER A 148 0.00 3.87 -13.90
CA SER A 148 0.69 4.06 -12.61
C SER A 148 2.19 4.35 -12.79
N LYS A 149 2.83 3.72 -13.76
CA LYS A 149 4.21 4.02 -14.16
C LYS A 149 4.35 5.47 -14.61
N ASP A 150 3.44 5.94 -15.46
CA ASP A 150 3.50 7.29 -16.01
C ASP A 150 3.27 8.33 -14.91
N ASP A 151 2.38 8.08 -13.96
CA ASP A 151 2.19 8.90 -12.76
C ASP A 151 3.50 9.01 -11.96
N PHE A 152 4.13 7.89 -11.65
CA PHE A 152 5.41 7.85 -10.95
C PHE A 152 6.50 8.65 -11.68
N LEU A 153 6.70 8.36 -12.96
CA LEU A 153 7.75 9.01 -13.77
C LEU A 153 7.50 10.51 -13.93
N ASN A 154 6.26 10.97 -13.98
CA ASN A 154 5.91 12.38 -14.07
C ASN A 154 6.35 13.14 -12.80
N PHE A 155 6.07 12.62 -11.61
CA PHE A 155 6.52 13.24 -10.36
C PHE A 155 8.04 13.17 -10.20
N LEU A 156 8.68 12.08 -10.58
CA LEU A 156 10.13 11.95 -10.56
C LEU A 156 10.79 13.00 -11.48
N LYS A 157 10.29 13.16 -12.69
CA LYS A 157 10.79 14.17 -13.64
C LYS A 157 10.62 15.60 -13.12
N LYS A 158 9.48 15.91 -12.50
CA LYS A 158 9.27 17.22 -11.84
C LYS A 158 10.28 17.45 -10.73
N ALA A 159 10.57 16.43 -9.92
CA ALA A 159 11.57 16.52 -8.85
C ALA A 159 12.98 16.73 -9.40
N GLU A 160 13.35 16.06 -10.50
CA GLU A 160 14.66 16.21 -11.15
C GLU A 160 14.89 17.64 -11.66
N SER A 161 13.84 18.31 -12.14
CA SER A 161 13.90 19.69 -12.63
C SER A 161 13.71 20.76 -11.55
N CYS A 162 13.43 20.37 -10.30
CA CYS A 162 13.18 21.30 -9.20
C CYS A 162 14.49 21.65 -8.49
N GLU A 163 14.81 22.95 -8.40
CA GLU A 163 16.01 23.44 -7.72
C GLU A 163 15.76 23.74 -6.23
N GLU A 164 14.52 24.07 -5.85
CA GLU A 164 14.19 24.41 -4.46
C GLU A 164 14.14 23.12 -3.60
N PRO A 165 14.98 23.01 -2.54
CA PRO A 165 15.17 21.75 -1.83
C PRO A 165 13.89 21.16 -1.20
N PHE A 166 13.02 22.01 -0.62
CA PHE A 166 11.81 21.53 0.03
C PHE A 166 10.78 21.03 -0.98
N ALA A 167 10.56 21.77 -2.06
CA ALA A 167 9.67 21.36 -3.14
C ALA A 167 10.19 20.09 -3.82
N LYS A 168 11.51 20.01 -4.07
CA LYS A 168 12.15 18.81 -4.61
C LYS A 168 11.93 17.60 -3.73
N MET A 169 12.13 17.74 -2.43
CA MET A 169 11.89 16.68 -1.45
C MET A 169 10.44 16.20 -1.47
N THR A 170 9.48 17.13 -1.48
CA THR A 170 8.04 16.80 -1.50
C THR A 170 7.64 16.10 -2.80
N LEU A 171 8.20 16.53 -3.94
CA LEU A 171 8.00 15.87 -5.22
C LEU A 171 8.59 14.45 -5.25
N LEU A 172 9.76 14.23 -4.64
CA LEU A 172 10.37 12.90 -4.49
C LEU A 172 9.53 11.99 -3.58
N GLU A 173 9.05 12.51 -2.45
CA GLU A 173 8.16 11.76 -1.54
C GLU A 173 6.84 11.39 -2.26
N THR A 174 6.27 12.30 -3.05
CA THR A 174 5.09 12.00 -3.88
C THR A 174 5.41 10.98 -4.97
N ALA A 175 6.57 11.09 -5.62
CA ALA A 175 7.03 10.11 -6.59
C ALA A 175 7.16 8.71 -5.94
N LEU A 176 7.73 8.62 -4.74
CA LEU A 176 7.82 7.36 -4.00
C LEU A 176 6.45 6.76 -3.70
N GLU A 177 5.47 7.56 -3.28
CA GLU A 177 4.08 7.10 -3.07
C GLU A 177 3.46 6.54 -4.36
N LYS A 178 3.61 7.25 -5.47
CA LYS A 178 3.15 6.77 -6.79
C LYS A 178 3.91 5.53 -7.24
N GLY A 179 5.20 5.46 -6.94
CA GLY A 179 6.04 4.30 -7.17
C GLY A 179 5.59 3.06 -6.38
N ILE A 180 5.14 3.22 -5.14
CA ILE A 180 4.58 2.14 -4.33
C ILE A 180 3.27 1.63 -4.94
N ILE A 181 2.38 2.52 -5.41
CA ILE A 181 1.16 2.12 -6.12
C ILE A 181 1.49 1.36 -7.42
N PHE A 182 2.50 1.82 -8.17
CA PHE A 182 3.01 1.10 -9.33
C PHE A 182 3.54 -0.28 -8.96
N LEU A 183 4.31 -0.39 -7.87
CA LEU A 183 4.90 -1.63 -7.38
C LEU A 183 3.84 -2.66 -6.96
N ASP A 184 2.76 -2.21 -6.30
CA ASP A 184 1.62 -3.05 -5.97
C ASP A 184 1.02 -3.70 -7.22
N LYS A 185 0.77 -2.91 -8.27
CA LYS A 185 0.22 -3.41 -9.53
C LYS A 185 1.23 -4.27 -10.29
N LEU A 186 2.51 -3.93 -10.23
CA LEU A 186 3.60 -4.69 -10.83
C LEU A 186 3.64 -6.12 -10.30
N SER A 187 3.43 -6.30 -9.00
CA SER A 187 3.46 -7.62 -8.36
C SER A 187 2.37 -8.55 -8.91
N TYR A 188 1.21 -8.02 -9.30
CA TYR A 188 0.18 -8.80 -9.99
C TYR A 188 0.63 -9.20 -11.41
N ALA A 189 1.17 -8.26 -12.17
CA ALA A 189 1.65 -8.52 -13.52
C ALA A 189 2.84 -9.53 -13.52
N GLU A 190 3.76 -9.39 -12.57
CA GLU A 190 4.91 -10.28 -12.40
C GLU A 190 4.48 -11.72 -12.06
N PHE A 191 3.49 -11.89 -11.17
CA PHE A 191 2.92 -13.21 -10.90
C PHE A 191 2.30 -13.86 -12.14
N LEU A 192 1.69 -13.07 -13.02
CA LEU A 192 1.09 -13.57 -14.25
C LEU A 192 2.14 -13.90 -15.31
N SER A 193 3.13 -13.04 -15.49
CA SER A 193 4.27 -13.26 -16.40
C SER A 193 5.48 -12.43 -15.97
N GLU A 194 6.39 -13.06 -15.24
CA GLU A 194 7.66 -12.44 -14.83
C GLU A 194 8.45 -11.93 -16.03
N LYS A 195 8.53 -12.73 -17.09
CA LYS A 195 9.28 -12.40 -18.31
C LYS A 195 8.77 -11.10 -18.95
N LEU A 196 7.48 -11.03 -19.28
CA LEU A 196 6.88 -9.84 -19.93
C LEU A 196 6.98 -8.61 -19.03
N THR A 197 6.80 -8.79 -17.72
CA THR A 197 6.87 -7.70 -16.75
C THR A 197 8.28 -7.15 -16.65
N ASN A 198 9.29 -8.00 -16.56
CA ASN A 198 10.70 -7.59 -16.50
C ASN A 198 11.14 -6.92 -17.80
N GLU A 199 10.80 -7.47 -18.95
CA GLU A 199 11.12 -6.86 -20.25
C GLU A 199 10.58 -5.43 -20.35
N LYS A 200 9.37 -5.17 -19.84
CA LYS A 200 8.69 -3.87 -20.00
C LYS A 200 8.98 -2.88 -18.90
N TYR A 201 9.17 -3.31 -17.65
CA TYR A 201 9.14 -2.44 -16.47
C TYR A 201 10.41 -2.42 -15.62
N ASN A 202 11.41 -3.26 -15.89
CA ASN A 202 12.66 -3.32 -15.11
C ASN A 202 13.37 -1.95 -15.02
N ALA A 203 13.43 -1.20 -16.11
CA ALA A 203 14.03 0.15 -16.08
C ALA A 203 13.29 1.12 -15.15
N THR A 204 11.97 0.95 -15.00
CA THR A 204 11.16 1.77 -14.07
C THR A 204 11.41 1.36 -12.62
N LEU A 205 11.53 0.05 -12.36
CA LEU A 205 11.92 -0.46 -11.04
C LEU A 205 13.28 0.07 -10.59
N GLN A 206 14.28 0.06 -11.48
CA GLN A 206 15.61 0.61 -11.18
C GLN A 206 15.59 2.12 -10.90
N LYS A 207 14.64 2.88 -11.45
CA LYS A 207 14.45 4.27 -11.09
C LYS A 207 13.78 4.42 -9.72
N LEU A 208 12.78 3.60 -9.45
CA LEU A 208 12.07 3.62 -8.17
C LEU A 208 13.00 3.30 -7.01
N SER A 209 13.86 2.30 -7.15
CA SER A 209 14.81 1.90 -6.10
C SER A 209 15.78 3.01 -5.68
N LYS A 210 16.04 3.99 -6.55
CA LYS A 210 16.93 5.13 -6.27
C LYS A 210 16.22 6.29 -5.55
N VAL A 211 14.88 6.35 -5.57
CA VAL A 211 14.13 7.48 -5.01
C VAL A 211 14.38 7.69 -3.52
N PRO A 212 14.41 6.65 -2.66
CA PRO A 212 14.77 6.80 -1.25
C PRO A 212 16.12 7.47 -1.04
N GLY A 213 17.14 7.07 -1.82
CA GLY A 213 18.47 7.69 -1.79
C GLY A 213 18.43 9.17 -2.16
N PHE A 214 17.67 9.56 -3.18
CA PHE A 214 17.51 10.97 -3.56
C PHE A 214 16.83 11.81 -2.46
N ILE A 215 15.83 11.25 -1.78
CA ILE A 215 15.19 11.92 -0.63
C ILE A 215 16.22 12.13 0.49
N TYR A 216 17.01 11.09 0.81
CA TYR A 216 18.07 11.18 1.80
C TYR A 216 19.10 12.25 1.44
N ASP A 217 19.56 12.28 0.19
CA ASP A 217 20.54 13.26 -0.29
C ASP A 217 20.03 14.70 -0.13
N VAL A 218 18.77 14.97 -0.49
CA VAL A 218 18.18 16.30 -0.30
C VAL A 218 18.11 16.67 1.18
N LYS A 219 17.71 15.74 2.06
CA LYS A 219 17.62 15.99 3.51
C LYS A 219 18.98 16.17 4.15
N SER A 220 20.00 15.41 3.74
CA SER A 220 21.35 15.47 4.28
C SER A 220 22.12 16.74 3.84
N GLN A 221 21.90 17.17 2.61
CA GLN A 221 22.50 18.41 2.07
C GLN A 221 21.85 19.68 2.61
N ASN A 222 20.66 19.58 3.21
CA ASN A 222 19.91 20.69 3.74
C ASN A 222 19.54 20.46 5.22
N PRO A 223 20.51 20.49 6.14
CA PRO A 223 20.26 20.26 7.55
C PRO A 223 19.38 21.35 8.17
N VAL A 224 18.66 20.99 9.23
CA VAL A 224 17.77 21.88 9.97
C VAL A 224 18.51 22.53 11.12
N TYR A 225 18.41 23.85 11.23
CA TYR A 225 18.77 24.59 12.44
C TYR A 225 17.52 24.80 13.29
N ILE A 226 17.59 24.45 14.59
CA ILE A 226 16.47 24.57 15.52
C ILE A 226 16.74 25.75 16.45
N GLU A 227 15.80 26.73 16.49
CA GLU A 227 15.81 27.88 17.38
C GLU A 227 14.55 27.84 18.23
N VAL A 228 14.69 27.79 19.57
CA VAL A 228 13.59 27.74 20.51
C VAL A 228 13.61 28.95 21.44
N THR A 229 12.48 29.65 21.55
CA THR A 229 12.29 30.71 22.56
C THR A 229 11.75 30.10 23.85
N GLU A 230 12.22 30.54 25.01
CA GLU A 230 11.71 30.16 26.32
C GLU A 230 11.75 28.64 26.63
N ASP A 231 12.85 27.98 26.30
CA ASP A 231 13.03 26.54 26.54
C ASP A 231 13.77 26.26 27.87
N GLN A 232 13.01 26.09 28.94
CA GLN A 232 13.59 25.69 30.23
C GLN A 232 14.10 24.25 30.16
N GLY A 233 15.42 24.07 30.33
CA GLY A 233 16.06 22.76 30.33
C GLY A 233 16.16 22.07 28.99
N LYS A 234 16.00 22.77 27.89
CA LYS A 234 16.08 22.26 26.50
C LYS A 234 15.10 21.12 26.18
N ALA A 235 13.99 21.02 26.92
CA ALA A 235 13.03 19.93 26.73
C ALA A 235 12.27 20.04 25.42
N VAL A 236 11.86 21.27 25.05
CA VAL A 236 11.18 21.55 23.77
C VAL A 236 12.15 21.36 22.60
N TYR A 237 13.38 21.87 22.74
CA TYR A 237 14.43 21.65 21.74
C TYR A 237 14.64 20.16 21.49
N SER A 238 14.75 19.35 22.54
CA SER A 238 14.95 17.89 22.43
C SER A 238 13.80 17.20 21.74
N ALA A 239 12.55 17.61 22.00
CA ALA A 239 11.37 17.06 21.34
C ALA A 239 11.35 17.39 19.84
N VAL A 240 11.65 18.66 19.48
CA VAL A 240 11.74 19.06 18.06
C VAL A 240 12.91 18.38 17.36
N LEU A 241 14.07 18.30 18.01
CA LEU A 241 15.24 17.56 17.50
C LEU A 241 14.86 16.11 17.16
N LYS A 242 14.19 15.44 18.10
CA LYS A 242 13.70 14.08 17.87
C LYS A 242 12.74 14.01 16.69
N ALA A 243 11.75 14.87 16.61
CA ALA A 243 10.78 14.90 15.50
C ALA A 243 11.48 15.13 14.14
N MET A 244 12.46 16.03 14.07
CA MET A 244 13.22 16.28 12.83
C MET A 244 14.09 15.08 12.45
N THR A 245 14.77 14.46 13.41
CA THR A 245 15.60 13.27 13.14
C THR A 245 14.77 12.05 12.79
N ASP A 246 13.61 11.85 13.43
CA ASP A 246 12.65 10.78 13.09
C ASP A 246 12.05 10.99 11.68
N SER A 247 11.92 12.25 11.24
CA SER A 247 11.56 12.61 9.85
C SER A 247 12.72 12.51 8.84
N GLY A 248 13.91 12.03 9.28
CA GLY A 248 15.07 11.80 8.43
C GLY A 248 15.94 13.03 8.15
N PHE A 249 15.69 14.18 8.79
CA PHE A 249 16.55 15.35 8.64
C PHE A 249 17.80 15.26 9.50
N GLN A 250 18.90 15.77 8.98
CA GLN A 250 20.06 16.11 9.80
C GLN A 250 19.83 17.43 10.52
N VAL A 251 20.34 17.58 11.74
CA VAL A 251 20.24 18.82 12.51
C VAL A 251 21.63 19.41 12.72
N THR A 252 21.75 20.71 12.52
CA THR A 252 23.02 21.44 12.72
C THR A 252 22.88 22.44 13.86
N SER A 253 23.99 22.63 14.58
CA SER A 253 24.11 23.71 15.59
C SER A 253 24.47 25.07 14.99
N GLU A 254 24.89 25.10 13.73
CA GLU A 254 25.34 26.32 13.06
C GLU A 254 24.33 26.80 12.02
N LYS A 255 23.68 27.93 12.27
CA LYS A 255 22.67 28.52 11.38
C LYS A 255 23.16 28.75 9.95
N LYS A 256 24.45 29.10 9.79
CA LYS A 256 25.06 29.34 8.45
C LYS A 256 25.12 28.09 7.57
N ASN A 257 25.13 26.90 8.19
CA ASN A 257 25.20 25.62 7.50
C ASN A 257 23.79 25.00 7.26
N ALA A 258 22.74 25.69 7.72
CA ALA A 258 21.38 25.18 7.61
C ALA A 258 20.79 25.46 6.23
N GLY A 259 20.14 24.44 5.65
CA GLY A 259 19.23 24.60 4.51
C GLY A 259 17.83 25.01 4.96
N PHE A 260 17.45 24.60 6.17
CA PHE A 260 16.15 24.89 6.79
C PHE A 260 16.31 25.40 8.22
N THR A 261 15.31 26.16 8.68
CA THR A 261 15.22 26.62 10.07
C THR A 261 13.88 26.24 10.66
N ALA A 262 13.87 25.58 11.81
CA ALA A 262 12.70 25.35 12.64
C ALA A 262 12.71 26.36 13.79
N LYS A 263 11.94 27.45 13.67
CA LYS A 263 11.79 28.44 14.72
C LYS A 263 10.59 28.08 15.60
N VAL A 264 10.83 27.81 16.85
CA VAL A 264 9.85 27.37 17.83
C VAL A 264 9.60 28.50 18.82
N ASN A 265 8.40 29.07 18.78
CA ASN A 265 7.93 30.06 19.73
C ASN A 265 7.05 29.38 20.79
N VAL A 266 7.55 29.36 22.02
CA VAL A 266 6.80 28.88 23.18
C VAL A 266 6.23 30.10 23.90
N ASN A 267 4.92 30.10 24.17
CA ASN A 267 4.27 31.13 24.95
C ASN A 267 3.69 30.49 26.22
N LEU A 268 4.04 31.07 27.37
CA LEU A 268 3.63 30.64 28.69
C LEU A 268 2.91 31.78 29.44
N GLU A 269 2.00 32.48 28.72
CA GLU A 269 1.21 33.54 29.34
C GLU A 269 0.50 33.03 30.61
N ASN A 270 0.60 33.81 31.70
CA ASN A 270 -0.04 33.49 32.96
C ASN A 270 -0.53 34.72 33.65
N TYR A 271 -1.48 34.51 34.59
CA TYR A 271 -1.96 35.51 35.56
C TYR A 271 -2.25 34.84 36.89
N LEU A 272 -2.26 35.63 37.96
CA LEU A 272 -2.61 35.17 39.30
C LEU A 272 -4.11 35.43 39.57
N ASP A 273 -4.83 34.40 39.98
CA ASP A 273 -6.26 34.42 40.34
C ASP A 273 -6.41 33.78 41.73
N ASP A 274 -6.71 34.57 42.76
CA ASP A 274 -6.85 34.09 44.14
C ASP A 274 -5.79 33.10 44.61
N GLU A 275 -4.50 33.48 44.52
CA GLU A 275 -3.32 32.64 44.85
C GLU A 275 -3.08 31.44 43.93
N ILE A 276 -3.83 31.32 42.85
CA ILE A 276 -3.66 30.26 41.80
C ILE A 276 -3.07 30.88 40.55
N TYR A 277 -1.95 30.34 40.08
CA TYR A 277 -1.39 30.69 38.78
C TYR A 277 -2.20 29.99 37.69
N VAL A 278 -2.72 30.76 36.73
CA VAL A 278 -3.46 30.28 35.56
C VAL A 278 -2.62 30.53 34.33
N TYR A 279 -2.16 29.44 33.69
CA TYR A 279 -1.38 29.48 32.46
C TYR A 279 -2.25 29.21 31.23
N SER A 280 -1.95 29.91 30.13
CA SER A 280 -2.53 29.69 28.79
C SER A 280 -1.39 29.36 27.82
N PRO A 281 -0.87 28.10 27.86
CA PRO A 281 0.29 27.77 27.05
C PRO A 281 -0.09 27.62 25.58
N SER A 282 0.86 28.04 24.71
CA SER A 282 0.79 27.77 23.26
C SER A 282 2.17 27.51 22.68
N VAL A 283 2.21 26.84 21.55
CA VAL A 283 3.43 26.62 20.77
C VAL A 283 3.17 26.90 19.31
N GLN A 284 4.11 27.57 18.65
CA GLN A 284 4.14 27.74 17.20
C GLN A 284 5.51 27.35 16.69
N ILE A 285 5.51 26.51 15.66
CA ILE A 285 6.72 26.08 14.96
C ILE A 285 6.62 26.56 13.52
N ASP A 286 7.55 27.45 13.13
CA ASP A 286 7.70 27.91 11.75
C ASP A 286 8.91 27.20 11.14
N PHE A 287 8.64 26.32 10.17
CA PHE A 287 9.65 25.68 9.37
C PHE A 287 9.86 26.46 8.08
N SER A 288 11.03 27.03 7.92
CA SER A 288 11.37 27.95 6.83
C SER A 288 12.62 27.50 6.07
N GLY A 289 12.65 27.82 4.78
CA GLY A 289 13.80 27.69 3.91
C GLY A 289 14.35 29.07 3.54
N LYS A 290 15.23 29.11 2.53
CA LYS A 290 15.85 30.36 2.05
C LYS A 290 14.83 31.37 1.52
N ASN A 291 13.71 30.89 0.98
CA ASN A 291 12.69 31.72 0.32
C ASN A 291 11.50 32.10 1.24
N GLY A 292 11.54 31.74 2.51
CA GLY A 292 10.50 32.05 3.49
C GLY A 292 9.93 30.85 4.22
N SER A 293 8.76 31.06 4.86
CA SER A 293 8.06 30.01 5.61
C SER A 293 7.49 28.95 4.66
N LEU A 294 7.73 27.67 5.00
CA LEU A 294 7.34 26.50 4.22
C LEU A 294 6.20 25.73 4.91
N TYR A 295 6.18 25.75 6.25
CA TYR A 295 5.18 25.07 7.05
C TYR A 295 5.07 25.71 8.41
N VAL A 296 3.85 25.92 8.90
CA VAL A 296 3.58 26.46 10.22
C VAL A 296 2.69 25.51 11.01
N TYR A 297 3.18 25.06 12.14
CA TYR A 297 2.38 24.33 13.13
C TYR A 297 2.04 25.24 14.30
N SER A 298 0.79 25.25 14.77
CA SER A 298 0.37 26.03 15.91
C SER A 298 -0.62 25.26 16.78
N LYS A 299 -0.43 25.31 18.08
CA LYS A 299 -1.31 24.68 19.07
C LYS A 299 -1.50 25.54 20.29
N ASN A 300 -2.74 25.79 20.64
CA ASN A 300 -3.16 26.35 21.93
C ASN A 300 -3.59 25.19 22.85
N PHE A 301 -3.20 25.25 24.11
CA PHE A 301 -3.54 24.24 25.11
C PHE A 301 -4.59 24.75 26.07
N ASP A 302 -5.27 23.84 26.77
CA ASP A 302 -6.18 24.17 27.83
C ASP A 302 -5.46 24.88 28.97
N LYS A 303 -6.19 25.73 29.70
CA LYS A 303 -5.66 26.46 30.86
C LYS A 303 -5.17 25.50 31.93
N ILE A 304 -3.95 25.74 32.43
CA ILE A 304 -3.32 24.97 33.49
C ILE A 304 -3.35 25.81 34.80
N LYS A 305 -4.03 25.30 35.83
CA LYS A 305 -4.12 25.93 37.14
C LYS A 305 -3.17 25.25 38.12
N VAL A 306 -2.39 26.05 38.88
CA VAL A 306 -1.39 25.55 39.83
C VAL A 306 -1.17 26.55 40.95
N TYR A 307 -0.66 26.08 42.10
CA TYR A 307 -0.37 26.92 43.27
C TYR A 307 1.02 27.56 43.21
N THR A 308 1.93 27.09 42.35
CA THR A 308 3.28 27.67 42.26
C THR A 308 3.69 27.90 40.80
N GLU A 309 4.41 28.99 40.54
CA GLU A 309 4.86 29.37 39.22
C GLU A 309 5.73 28.29 38.57
N ASN A 310 6.68 27.72 39.31
CA ASN A 310 7.58 26.68 38.81
C ASN A 310 6.82 25.41 38.37
N LEU A 311 5.78 25.02 39.14
CA LEU A 311 4.97 23.85 38.76
C LEU A 311 4.15 24.13 37.51
N GLY A 312 3.67 25.37 37.34
CA GLY A 312 2.93 25.81 36.16
C GLY A 312 3.80 25.74 34.91
N LYS A 313 4.98 26.35 34.92
CA LYS A 313 5.94 26.30 33.82
C LYS A 313 6.29 24.86 33.44
N LYS A 314 6.57 24.01 34.47
CA LYS A 314 6.92 22.59 34.18
C LYS A 314 5.75 21.84 33.54
N LYS A 315 4.51 22.02 33.99
CA LYS A 315 3.31 21.38 33.42
C LYS A 315 3.08 21.84 31.98
N CYS A 316 3.24 23.14 31.70
CA CYS A 316 3.09 23.72 30.37
C CYS A 316 4.14 23.12 29.38
N ILE A 317 5.41 23.11 29.77
CA ILE A 317 6.46 22.51 28.95
C ILE A 317 6.21 21.03 28.71
N THR A 318 5.76 20.29 29.73
CA THR A 318 5.43 18.86 29.57
C THR A 318 4.28 18.66 28.55
N ALA A 319 3.24 19.49 28.60
CA ALA A 319 2.13 19.42 27.65
C ALA A 319 2.60 19.70 26.21
N ILE A 320 3.44 20.72 26.02
CA ILE A 320 4.02 21.08 24.72
C ILE A 320 4.92 19.96 24.19
N VAL A 321 5.80 19.40 25.02
CA VAL A 321 6.68 18.28 24.63
C VAL A 321 5.89 17.05 24.23
N ASN A 322 4.83 16.70 24.98
CA ASN A 322 3.96 15.57 24.65
C ASN A 322 3.26 15.78 23.30
N GLU A 323 2.76 16.98 23.05
CA GLU A 323 2.15 17.33 21.77
C GLU A 323 3.13 17.19 20.61
N ILE A 324 4.33 17.75 20.74
CA ILE A 324 5.37 17.64 19.71
C ILE A 324 5.72 16.17 19.42
N ASN A 325 5.90 15.38 20.47
CA ASN A 325 6.28 13.96 20.31
C ASN A 325 5.17 13.10 19.67
N THR A 326 3.90 13.50 19.82
CA THR A 326 2.75 12.71 19.33
C THR A 326 2.24 13.13 17.97
N THR A 327 2.40 14.42 17.62
CA THR A 327 1.68 15.00 16.48
C THR A 327 2.56 15.69 15.46
N LEU A 328 3.69 16.29 15.85
CA LEU A 328 4.50 17.11 14.94
C LEU A 328 5.00 16.31 13.72
N GLU A 329 5.56 15.12 13.93
CA GLU A 329 6.06 14.28 12.84
C GLU A 329 4.94 13.92 11.86
N LYS A 330 3.77 13.52 12.37
CA LYS A 330 2.61 13.12 11.55
C LYS A 330 2.05 14.29 10.75
N ASN A 331 1.84 15.41 11.41
CA ASN A 331 1.27 16.61 10.77
C ASN A 331 2.26 17.20 9.77
N PHE A 332 3.54 17.26 10.11
CA PHE A 332 4.59 17.74 9.21
C PHE A 332 4.69 16.91 7.92
N THR A 333 4.47 15.60 7.99
CA THR A 333 4.46 14.72 6.80
C THR A 333 3.16 14.87 6.01
N ASN A 334 1.99 14.98 6.67
CA ASN A 334 0.69 15.04 6.00
C ASN A 334 0.40 16.39 5.36
N GLU A 335 0.74 17.51 6.01
CA GLU A 335 0.42 18.84 5.50
C GLU A 335 1.34 19.28 4.36
N ARG A 336 2.57 18.76 4.27
CA ARG A 336 3.44 18.98 3.11
C ARG A 336 2.78 18.56 1.78
N LYS A 337 1.92 17.56 1.81
CA LYS A 337 1.18 17.06 0.62
C LYS A 337 0.16 18.06 0.07
N VAL A 338 -0.30 19.01 0.88
CA VAL A 338 -1.34 19.99 0.50
C VAL A 338 -0.75 21.17 -0.28
N ILE A 339 0.52 21.47 -0.10
CA ILE A 339 1.18 22.68 -0.68
C ILE A 339 1.48 22.55 -2.19
N ILE A 340 1.44 21.32 -2.76
CA ILE A 340 1.82 21.04 -4.16
C ILE A 340 0.61 20.77 -5.09
N LYS A 341 -0.60 21.06 -4.64
CA LYS A 341 -1.78 20.98 -5.52
C LYS A 341 -1.82 22.21 -6.48
#